data_1a890e96a0e13e9714a1ae49f834ac94
#
_entry.id   1a890e96a0e13e9714a1ae49f834ac94
#
_cell.length_a   1.000
_cell.length_b   1.000
_cell.length_c   1.000
_cell.angle_alpha   90.00
_cell.angle_beta   90.00
_cell.angle_gamma   90.00
#
_symmetry.space_group_name_H-M   'P 1'
#
loop_
_entity.id
_entity.type
_entity.pdbx_description
1 polymer ?
#
loop_
_entity_poly.entity_id
_entity_poly.type
_entity_poly.pdbx_seq_one_letter_code
_entity_poly.pdbx_strand_id
1 'polypeptide(L)'
;MRVKAITFCIGLVFSVLEIKPILVRAQSLPKVVIGYPASSIASIQLFIAQEKRFFRDEGLDAQLNQVRADAAIAAVLTGELFAYDSVGTSVRAFQKNAPIKILAVNLQSPLFWLVTRPELKSLSELKGKVMGTTSFGGVQHLAGLRMLRRGGLNPEEDITVILAGDPATQLQAIVNGAIQIAVLSPPSVILARDKFKLNVLANALDEFPSFFQSGLAVADKSVASQKDLVKRILRARAKANRFFFEMESGASEVIAKFLKVDLPVARESYRISRNAFTSNGIVSQRQIEEFLKMDAEIAKIPDPLRAIPAFDFSLQHEVNNELGIK
;
A
#
# COMPACT_ATOMS: atom_id res chain seq x y z
N MET A 1 97.52 -4.35 38.52
CA MET A 1 96.12 -4.48 38.94
C MET A 1 95.22 -4.18 37.67
N ARG A 2 94.61 -5.24 37.17
CA ARG A 2 93.74 -5.10 35.94
C ARG A 2 92.28 -5.27 36.40
N VAL A 3 91.46 -4.21 36.26
CA VAL A 3 90.02 -4.22 36.55
C VAL A 3 89.34 -4.69 35.34
N LYS A 4 88.57 -5.78 35.41
CA LYS A 4 87.70 -6.28 34.35
C LYS A 4 86.34 -5.60 34.49
N ALA A 5 85.89 -4.90 33.44
CA ALA A 5 84.57 -4.38 33.35
C ALA A 5 83.63 -5.48 32.82
N ILE A 6 82.55 -5.74 33.52
CA ILE A 6 81.44 -6.65 33.07
C ILE A 6 80.34 -5.80 32.47
N THR A 7 80.09 -5.98 31.14
CA THR A 7 79.01 -5.33 30.42
C THR A 7 77.76 -6.22 30.52
N PHE A 8 76.70 -5.69 31.13
CA PHE A 8 75.39 -6.36 31.23
C PHE A 8 74.48 -5.89 30.08
N CYS A 9 74.22 -6.78 29.11
CA CYS A 9 73.26 -6.51 28.06
C CYS A 9 71.88 -6.90 28.52
N ILE A 10 71.01 -5.91 28.74
CA ILE A 10 69.54 -6.10 28.96
C ILE A 10 68.88 -6.16 27.60
N GLY A 11 68.45 -7.37 27.18
CA GLY A 11 67.65 -7.57 26.01
C GLY A 11 66.18 -7.26 26.28
N LEU A 12 65.65 -6.18 25.71
CA LEU A 12 64.22 -5.85 25.73
C LEU A 12 63.53 -6.68 24.65
N VAL A 13 62.75 -7.69 25.09
CA VAL A 13 61.86 -8.44 24.15
C VAL A 13 60.60 -7.63 23.96
N PHE A 14 60.46 -6.97 22.80
CA PHE A 14 59.18 -6.37 22.32
C PHE A 14 58.31 -7.49 21.77
N SER A 15 57.32 -7.92 22.55
CA SER A 15 56.23 -8.75 21.99
C SER A 15 55.28 -7.87 21.18
N VAL A 16 55.38 -7.95 19.85
CA VAL A 16 54.44 -7.31 18.91
C VAL A 16 53.14 -8.09 18.99
N LEU A 17 52.12 -7.49 19.65
CA LEU A 17 50.76 -8.01 19.64
C LEU A 17 50.17 -7.78 18.21
N GLU A 18 50.13 -8.82 17.40
CA GLU A 18 49.43 -8.78 16.10
C GLU A 18 47.92 -8.63 16.34
N ILE A 19 47.38 -7.39 16.21
CA ILE A 19 45.96 -7.12 16.18
C ILE A 19 45.49 -7.52 14.79
N LYS A 20 44.96 -8.75 14.66
CA LYS A 20 44.27 -9.16 13.42
C LYS A 20 42.97 -8.33 13.30
N PRO A 21 42.77 -7.60 12.16
CA PRO A 21 41.54 -6.90 11.97
C PRO A 21 40.40 -7.92 11.87
N ILE A 22 39.44 -7.86 12.79
CA ILE A 22 38.18 -8.60 12.67
C ILE A 22 37.42 -7.94 11.53
N LEU A 23 37.49 -8.54 10.34
CA LEU A 23 36.64 -8.19 9.22
C LEU A 23 35.20 -8.56 9.62
N VAL A 24 34.50 -7.59 10.20
CA VAL A 24 33.05 -7.68 10.38
C VAL A 24 32.46 -7.67 8.97
N ARG A 25 32.19 -8.87 8.45
CA ARG A 25 31.48 -9.04 7.18
C ARG A 25 30.09 -8.43 7.41
N ALA A 26 29.84 -7.26 6.84
CA ALA A 26 28.52 -6.63 6.87
C ALA A 26 27.54 -7.66 6.28
N GLN A 27 26.73 -8.27 7.13
CA GLN A 27 25.73 -9.24 6.73
C GLN A 27 24.71 -8.48 5.86
N SER A 28 24.56 -8.87 4.59
CA SER A 28 23.59 -8.24 3.70
C SER A 28 22.19 -8.43 4.29
N LEU A 29 21.43 -7.34 4.36
CA LEU A 29 20.06 -7.39 4.87
C LEU A 29 19.21 -8.34 3.99
N PRO A 30 18.32 -9.14 4.57
CA PRO A 30 17.39 -9.95 3.81
C PRO A 30 16.54 -9.07 2.91
N LYS A 31 16.53 -9.43 1.61
CA LYS A 31 15.79 -8.71 0.58
C LYS A 31 14.34 -9.15 0.59
N VAL A 32 13.42 -8.21 0.63
CA VAL A 32 11.98 -8.44 0.53
C VAL A 32 11.38 -7.58 -0.57
N VAL A 33 10.58 -8.17 -1.43
CA VAL A 33 9.88 -7.44 -2.50
C VAL A 33 8.41 -7.31 -2.09
N ILE A 34 7.93 -6.08 -1.98
CA ILE A 34 6.54 -5.77 -1.63
C ILE A 34 5.87 -5.12 -2.83
N GLY A 35 4.82 -5.75 -3.33
CA GLY A 35 4.02 -5.23 -4.43
C GLY A 35 2.94 -4.25 -3.98
N TYR A 36 2.64 -3.26 -4.81
CA TYR A 36 1.51 -2.34 -4.62
C TYR A 36 0.82 -2.08 -5.98
N PRO A 37 -0.53 -1.84 -6.01
CA PRO A 37 -1.27 -1.83 -7.27
C PRO A 37 -1.04 -0.61 -8.16
N ALA A 38 -0.86 0.56 -7.55
CA ALA A 38 -0.73 1.83 -8.27
C ALA A 38 -0.03 2.89 -7.42
N SER A 39 0.60 3.86 -8.08
CA SER A 39 1.13 5.07 -7.43
C SER A 39 -0.01 5.95 -6.97
N SER A 40 -0.46 5.76 -5.73
CA SER A 40 -1.57 6.48 -5.10
C SER A 40 -1.36 6.65 -3.60
N ILE A 41 -2.15 7.51 -2.98
CA ILE A 41 -2.11 7.75 -1.52
C ILE A 41 -2.38 6.46 -0.72
N ALA A 42 -3.07 5.47 -1.30
CA ALA A 42 -3.43 4.23 -0.61
C ALA A 42 -2.23 3.44 -0.09
N SER A 43 -1.09 3.50 -0.78
CA SER A 43 0.13 2.78 -0.40
C SER A 43 1.15 3.66 0.35
N ILE A 44 0.75 4.85 0.81
CA ILE A 44 1.67 5.84 1.37
C ILE A 44 2.50 5.32 2.55
N GLN A 45 1.97 4.40 3.37
CA GLN A 45 2.70 3.82 4.49
C GLN A 45 3.94 3.05 4.04
N LEU A 46 3.90 2.37 2.88
CA LEU A 46 5.08 1.71 2.32
C LEU A 46 6.17 2.72 2.00
N PHE A 47 5.80 3.86 1.41
CA PHE A 47 6.75 4.89 1.02
C PHE A 47 7.27 5.69 2.21
N ILE A 48 6.46 5.90 3.24
CA ILE A 48 6.93 6.43 4.53
C ILE A 48 7.93 5.45 5.17
N ALA A 49 7.61 4.15 5.20
CA ALA A 49 8.53 3.15 5.76
C ALA A 49 9.86 3.10 5.01
N GLN A 50 9.84 3.27 3.69
CA GLN A 50 11.04 3.33 2.86
C GLN A 50 11.83 4.63 3.10
N GLU A 51 11.19 5.78 3.02
CA GLU A 51 11.83 7.10 3.14
C GLU A 51 12.39 7.36 4.53
N LYS A 52 11.66 6.95 5.58
CA LYS A 52 12.08 7.08 6.97
C LYS A 52 12.94 5.92 7.46
N ARG A 53 13.36 5.03 6.55
CA ARG A 53 14.25 3.87 6.79
C ARG A 53 13.70 2.82 7.77
N PHE A 54 12.40 2.82 8.08
CA PHE A 54 11.82 1.86 9.03
C PHE A 54 12.01 0.40 8.60
N PHE A 55 12.05 0.10 7.31
CA PHE A 55 12.44 -1.24 6.84
C PHE A 55 13.88 -1.57 7.21
N ARG A 56 14.82 -0.64 7.03
CA ARG A 56 16.23 -0.83 7.39
C ARG A 56 16.43 -0.96 8.89
N ASP A 57 15.68 -0.19 9.69
CA ASP A 57 15.70 -0.28 11.16
C ASP A 57 15.21 -1.65 11.66
N GLU A 58 14.33 -2.31 10.87
CA GLU A 58 13.92 -3.70 11.10
C GLU A 58 14.87 -4.72 10.44
N GLY A 59 16.02 -4.29 9.94
CA GLY A 59 17.00 -5.15 9.32
C GLY A 59 16.56 -5.73 7.96
N LEU A 60 15.77 -4.97 7.17
CA LEU A 60 15.26 -5.38 5.85
C LEU A 60 15.79 -4.50 4.73
N ASP A 61 16.12 -5.13 3.59
CA ASP A 61 16.28 -4.45 2.31
C ASP A 61 14.98 -4.59 1.51
N ALA A 62 14.04 -3.66 1.75
CA ALA A 62 12.74 -3.70 1.12
C ALA A 62 12.76 -3.03 -0.27
N GLN A 63 12.22 -3.73 -1.27
CA GLN A 63 11.99 -3.23 -2.62
C GLN A 63 10.48 -3.09 -2.84
N LEU A 64 10.05 -1.91 -3.29
CA LEU A 64 8.65 -1.62 -3.56
C LEU A 64 8.41 -1.66 -5.07
N ASN A 65 7.62 -2.62 -5.54
CA ASN A 65 7.33 -2.82 -6.96
C ASN A 65 5.85 -2.57 -7.26
N GLN A 66 5.59 -1.75 -8.28
CA GLN A 66 4.23 -1.60 -8.79
C GLN A 66 3.86 -2.83 -9.62
N VAL A 67 2.81 -3.54 -9.19
CA VAL A 67 2.31 -4.75 -9.85
C VAL A 67 0.79 -4.71 -9.90
N ARG A 68 0.21 -4.84 -11.09
CA ARG A 68 -1.24 -4.84 -11.27
C ARG A 68 -1.90 -6.02 -10.55
N ALA A 69 -3.15 -5.83 -10.15
CA ALA A 69 -3.92 -6.80 -9.37
C ALA A 69 -4.05 -8.19 -10.04
N ASP A 70 -4.12 -8.24 -11.38
CA ASP A 70 -4.25 -9.47 -12.16
C ASP A 70 -3.03 -10.38 -12.09
N ALA A 71 -1.82 -9.81 -11.94
CA ALA A 71 -0.56 -10.56 -11.83
C ALA A 71 -0.07 -10.75 -10.38
N ALA A 72 -0.49 -9.89 -9.47
CA ALA A 72 0.10 -9.77 -8.14
C ALA A 72 -0.04 -11.04 -7.29
N ILE A 73 -1.20 -11.71 -7.34
CA ILE A 73 -1.46 -12.89 -6.51
C ILE A 73 -0.57 -14.06 -6.92
N ALA A 74 -0.41 -14.30 -8.22
CA ALA A 74 0.51 -15.31 -8.72
C ALA A 74 1.94 -15.05 -8.24
N ALA A 75 2.40 -13.79 -8.32
CA ALA A 75 3.72 -13.37 -7.85
C ALA A 75 3.91 -13.58 -6.33
N VAL A 76 2.86 -13.36 -5.50
CA VAL A 76 2.91 -13.66 -4.06
C VAL A 76 3.00 -15.17 -3.81
N LEU A 77 2.22 -15.98 -4.52
CA LEU A 77 2.20 -17.44 -4.33
C LEU A 77 3.48 -18.12 -4.79
N THR A 78 4.12 -17.60 -5.86
CA THR A 78 5.43 -18.09 -6.33
C THR A 78 6.59 -17.61 -5.45
N GLY A 79 6.41 -16.50 -4.69
CA GLY A 79 7.45 -15.88 -3.87
C GLY A 79 8.27 -14.82 -4.60
N GLU A 80 7.91 -14.44 -5.82
CA GLU A 80 8.47 -13.28 -6.53
C GLU A 80 8.15 -11.98 -5.77
N LEU A 81 6.93 -11.88 -5.23
CA LEU A 81 6.57 -10.90 -4.21
C LEU A 81 6.47 -11.58 -2.85
N PHE A 82 7.06 -11.00 -1.83
CA PHE A 82 6.86 -11.45 -0.46
C PHE A 82 5.46 -11.07 0.06
N ALA A 83 5.00 -9.88 -0.29
CA ALA A 83 3.71 -9.34 0.15
C ALA A 83 3.08 -8.46 -0.92
N TYR A 84 1.77 -8.25 -0.83
CA TYR A 84 1.01 -7.35 -1.68
C TYR A 84 0.13 -6.40 -0.88
N ASP A 85 0.14 -5.12 -1.25
CA ASP A 85 -0.56 -4.04 -0.55
C ASP A 85 -1.96 -3.82 -1.13
N SER A 86 -2.82 -4.84 -1.06
CA SER A 86 -4.23 -4.72 -1.49
C SER A 86 -5.12 -5.75 -0.80
N VAL A 87 -6.13 -5.30 -0.07
CA VAL A 87 -7.07 -6.17 0.64
C VAL A 87 -8.06 -6.81 -0.32
N GLY A 88 -8.81 -6.03 -1.09
CA GLY A 88 -9.88 -6.56 -1.96
C GLY A 88 -9.37 -7.58 -2.98
N THR A 89 -8.22 -7.32 -3.62
CA THR A 89 -7.60 -8.28 -4.55
C THR A 89 -7.27 -9.61 -3.85
N SER A 90 -6.73 -9.53 -2.64
CA SER A 90 -6.32 -10.71 -1.85
C SER A 90 -7.53 -11.49 -1.34
N VAL A 91 -8.59 -10.83 -0.91
CA VAL A 91 -9.87 -11.45 -0.52
C VAL A 91 -10.46 -12.25 -1.69
N ARG A 92 -10.57 -11.62 -2.86
CA ARG A 92 -11.12 -12.30 -4.05
C ARG A 92 -10.26 -13.48 -4.51
N ALA A 93 -8.94 -13.41 -4.29
CA ALA A 93 -8.05 -14.55 -4.54
C ALA A 93 -8.30 -15.68 -3.53
N PHE A 94 -8.45 -15.36 -2.24
CA PHE A 94 -8.79 -16.35 -1.20
C PHE A 94 -10.12 -17.05 -1.52
N GLN A 95 -11.13 -16.31 -1.97
CA GLN A 95 -12.42 -16.87 -2.39
C GLN A 95 -12.29 -17.85 -3.57
N LYS A 96 -11.22 -17.73 -4.36
CA LYS A 96 -10.82 -18.68 -5.42
C LYS A 96 -9.83 -19.74 -4.93
N ASN A 97 -9.75 -19.97 -3.63
CA ASN A 97 -8.87 -20.94 -2.95
C ASN A 97 -7.37 -20.61 -2.99
N ALA A 98 -6.96 -19.38 -3.25
CA ALA A 98 -5.56 -19.01 -3.10
C ALA A 98 -5.18 -19.01 -1.60
N PRO A 99 -4.07 -19.68 -1.21
CA PRO A 99 -3.61 -19.72 0.17
C PRO A 99 -2.91 -18.41 0.55
N ILE A 100 -3.71 -17.40 0.89
CA ILE A 100 -3.25 -16.03 1.21
C ILE A 100 -3.87 -15.56 2.52
N LYS A 101 -3.13 -14.78 3.30
CA LYS A 101 -3.59 -14.14 4.55
C LYS A 101 -3.45 -12.62 4.46
N ILE A 102 -4.41 -11.93 5.04
CA ILE A 102 -4.43 -10.46 5.21
C ILE A 102 -4.10 -10.19 6.67
N LEU A 103 -2.93 -9.61 6.90
CA LEU A 103 -2.35 -9.43 8.24
C LEU A 103 -2.55 -8.02 8.80
N ALA A 104 -2.88 -7.06 7.93
CA ALA A 104 -3.20 -5.69 8.33
C ALA A 104 -4.12 -5.04 7.30
N VAL A 105 -4.98 -4.13 7.75
CA VAL A 105 -5.78 -3.22 6.91
C VAL A 105 -5.35 -1.80 7.23
N ASN A 106 -4.77 -1.10 6.27
CA ASN A 106 -4.29 0.27 6.48
C ASN A 106 -5.31 1.31 6.02
N LEU A 107 -5.89 1.13 4.84
CA LEU A 107 -6.93 2.01 4.31
C LEU A 107 -8.27 1.28 4.34
N GLN A 108 -9.13 1.68 5.29
CA GLN A 108 -10.41 1.03 5.58
C GLN A 108 -11.59 1.62 4.83
N SER A 109 -11.42 2.83 4.25
CA SER A 109 -12.45 3.49 3.46
C SER A 109 -11.91 3.83 2.07
N PRO A 110 -12.73 3.77 1.02
CA PRO A 110 -12.26 3.96 -0.34
C PRO A 110 -12.01 5.44 -0.63
N LEU A 111 -10.80 5.76 -1.07
CA LEU A 111 -10.43 7.10 -1.50
C LEU A 111 -10.51 7.22 -3.02
N PHE A 112 -11.72 7.11 -3.56
CA PHE A 112 -11.99 7.23 -4.99
C PHE A 112 -13.12 8.21 -5.29
N TRP A 113 -12.93 8.98 -6.35
CA TRP A 113 -13.90 9.92 -6.88
C TRP A 113 -14.09 9.65 -8.37
N LEU A 114 -15.34 9.63 -8.82
CA LEU A 114 -15.67 9.54 -10.22
C LEU A 114 -15.63 10.94 -10.83
N VAL A 115 -14.69 11.12 -11.74
CA VAL A 115 -14.37 12.39 -12.37
C VAL A 115 -14.70 12.32 -13.85
N THR A 116 -15.27 13.40 -14.38
CA THR A 116 -15.68 13.49 -15.77
C THR A 116 -15.19 14.78 -16.42
N ARG A 117 -15.21 14.81 -17.73
CA ARG A 117 -14.97 16.03 -18.51
C ARG A 117 -16.02 17.09 -18.19
N PRO A 118 -15.73 18.40 -18.37
CA PRO A 118 -16.61 19.50 -17.94
C PRO A 118 -17.98 19.51 -18.59
N GLU A 119 -18.13 18.96 -19.82
CA GLU A 119 -19.39 18.85 -20.54
C GLU A 119 -20.34 17.79 -19.97
N LEU A 120 -19.82 16.79 -19.20
CA LEU A 120 -20.59 15.71 -18.59
C LEU A 120 -20.90 16.07 -17.13
N LYS A 121 -22.11 16.50 -16.84
CA LYS A 121 -22.51 17.09 -15.56
C LYS A 121 -23.33 16.16 -14.67
N SER A 122 -23.75 15.02 -15.19
CA SER A 122 -24.56 14.04 -14.44
C SER A 122 -24.14 12.60 -14.77
N LEU A 123 -24.44 11.68 -13.88
CA LEU A 123 -24.15 10.25 -14.10
C LEU A 123 -24.94 9.67 -15.27
N SER A 124 -26.16 10.17 -15.54
CA SER A 124 -26.99 9.71 -16.66
C SER A 124 -26.40 10.02 -18.04
N GLU A 125 -25.56 11.07 -18.17
CA GLU A 125 -24.87 11.45 -19.39
C GLU A 125 -23.68 10.55 -19.74
N LEU A 126 -23.33 9.62 -18.85
CA LEU A 126 -22.15 8.77 -19.02
C LEU A 126 -22.40 7.54 -19.89
N LYS A 127 -23.64 7.27 -20.27
CA LYS A 127 -23.96 6.15 -21.16
C LYS A 127 -23.19 6.25 -22.49
N GLY A 128 -22.56 5.14 -22.89
CA GLY A 128 -21.72 5.05 -24.09
C GLY A 128 -20.35 5.68 -23.97
N LYS A 129 -19.93 6.11 -22.74
CA LYS A 129 -18.61 6.73 -22.51
C LYS A 129 -17.56 5.72 -22.11
N VAL A 130 -16.28 6.15 -22.20
CA VAL A 130 -15.11 5.34 -21.86
C VAL A 130 -14.61 5.70 -20.47
N MET A 131 -14.52 4.69 -19.61
CA MET A 131 -13.93 4.79 -18.27
C MET A 131 -12.54 4.18 -18.23
N GLY A 132 -11.58 4.93 -17.70
CA GLY A 132 -10.24 4.41 -17.42
C GLY A 132 -10.18 3.67 -16.09
N THR A 133 -9.40 2.57 -16.03
CA THR A 133 -9.07 1.85 -14.79
C THR A 133 -7.59 1.45 -14.73
N THR A 134 -7.09 1.19 -13.50
CA THR A 134 -5.72 0.69 -13.28
C THR A 134 -5.59 -0.78 -13.65
N SER A 135 -6.58 -1.60 -13.28
CA SER A 135 -6.64 -3.03 -13.60
C SER A 135 -8.08 -3.53 -13.51
N PHE A 136 -8.43 -4.49 -14.38
CA PHE A 136 -9.73 -5.15 -14.29
C PHE A 136 -9.84 -5.96 -12.99
N GLY A 137 -11.00 -5.89 -12.32
CA GLY A 137 -11.22 -6.56 -11.04
C GLY A 137 -10.46 -5.94 -9.85
N GLY A 138 -9.67 -4.88 -10.05
CA GLY A 138 -9.02 -4.15 -8.97
C GLY A 138 -10.02 -3.31 -8.15
N VAL A 139 -9.61 -2.88 -6.96
CA VAL A 139 -10.48 -2.11 -6.03
C VAL A 139 -11.01 -0.82 -6.68
N GLN A 140 -10.15 -0.08 -7.41
CA GLN A 140 -10.54 1.12 -8.14
C GLN A 140 -11.62 0.84 -9.20
N HIS A 141 -11.42 -0.22 -9.99
CA HIS A 141 -12.38 -0.64 -11.03
C HIS A 141 -13.75 -0.92 -10.41
N LEU A 142 -13.81 -1.74 -9.37
CA LEU A 142 -15.06 -2.11 -8.71
C LEU A 142 -15.76 -0.91 -8.05
N ALA A 143 -15.00 0.00 -7.46
CA ALA A 143 -15.53 1.25 -6.91
C ALA A 143 -16.16 2.11 -8.02
N GLY A 144 -15.52 2.22 -9.17
CA GLY A 144 -16.07 2.92 -10.35
C GLY A 144 -17.37 2.32 -10.82
N LEU A 145 -17.42 0.99 -11.01
CA LEU A 145 -18.66 0.30 -11.41
C LEU A 145 -19.81 0.53 -10.42
N ARG A 146 -19.52 0.52 -9.11
CA ARG A 146 -20.53 0.76 -8.07
C ARG A 146 -21.09 2.18 -8.15
N MET A 147 -20.22 3.19 -8.23
CA MET A 147 -20.65 4.58 -8.36
C MET A 147 -21.54 4.78 -9.60
N LEU A 148 -21.23 4.14 -10.72
CA LEU A 148 -22.03 4.18 -11.94
C LEU A 148 -23.40 3.50 -11.75
N ARG A 149 -23.46 2.32 -11.12
CA ARG A 149 -24.73 1.64 -10.81
C ARG A 149 -25.65 2.46 -9.92
N ARG A 150 -25.09 3.14 -8.92
CA ARG A 150 -25.85 4.07 -8.06
C ARG A 150 -26.44 5.24 -8.86
N GLY A 151 -25.78 5.64 -9.93
CA GLY A 151 -26.30 6.62 -10.90
C GLY A 151 -27.34 6.08 -11.87
N GLY A 152 -27.77 4.82 -11.72
CA GLY A 152 -28.81 4.18 -12.55
C GLY A 152 -28.29 3.56 -13.84
N LEU A 153 -26.96 3.46 -14.04
CA LEU A 153 -26.36 2.82 -15.21
C LEU A 153 -26.17 1.31 -14.98
N ASN A 154 -26.18 0.55 -16.06
CA ASN A 154 -25.64 -0.82 -16.13
C ASN A 154 -24.23 -0.76 -16.72
N PRO A 155 -23.16 -0.68 -15.90
CA PRO A 155 -21.81 -0.43 -16.40
C PRO A 155 -21.30 -1.48 -17.39
N GLU A 156 -21.80 -2.71 -17.31
CA GLU A 156 -21.41 -3.80 -18.21
C GLU A 156 -21.92 -3.60 -19.65
N GLU A 157 -23.01 -2.85 -19.80
CA GLU A 157 -23.64 -2.57 -21.11
C GLU A 157 -23.45 -1.12 -21.52
N ASP A 158 -23.47 -0.19 -20.55
CA ASP A 158 -23.51 1.23 -20.80
C ASP A 158 -22.13 1.88 -20.87
N ILE A 159 -21.07 1.22 -20.37
CA ILE A 159 -19.74 1.82 -20.22
C ILE A 159 -18.65 0.94 -20.86
N THR A 160 -17.82 1.55 -21.69
CA THR A 160 -16.57 0.88 -22.13
C THR A 160 -15.47 1.10 -21.10
N VAL A 161 -14.95 0.04 -20.50
CA VAL A 161 -13.83 0.13 -19.54
C VAL A 161 -12.53 -0.26 -20.23
N ILE A 162 -11.49 0.59 -20.05
CA ILE A 162 -10.16 0.34 -20.60
C ILE A 162 -9.06 0.47 -19.52
N LEU A 163 -7.93 -0.19 -19.74
CA LEU A 163 -6.74 0.03 -18.93
C LEU A 163 -6.12 1.39 -19.29
N ALA A 164 -6.05 2.29 -18.33
CA ALA A 164 -5.58 3.66 -18.51
C ALA A 164 -4.49 4.07 -17.50
N GLY A 165 -3.83 3.09 -16.86
CA GLY A 165 -2.74 3.31 -15.93
C GLY A 165 -3.20 3.75 -14.52
N ASP A 166 -2.28 4.34 -13.77
CA ASP A 166 -2.52 4.85 -12.43
C ASP A 166 -3.36 6.16 -12.44
N PRO A 167 -3.81 6.67 -11.29
CA PRO A 167 -4.66 7.87 -11.22
C PRO A 167 -4.04 9.11 -11.89
N ALA A 168 -2.72 9.27 -11.86
CA ALA A 168 -2.06 10.40 -12.51
C ALA A 168 -2.12 10.27 -14.04
N THR A 169 -1.90 9.06 -14.57
CA THR A 169 -2.03 8.75 -16.01
C THR A 169 -3.47 8.92 -16.48
N GLN A 170 -4.46 8.44 -15.69
CA GLN A 170 -5.88 8.63 -15.98
C GLN A 170 -6.28 10.11 -16.00
N LEU A 171 -5.71 10.94 -15.09
CA LEU A 171 -5.93 12.38 -15.11
C LEU A 171 -5.43 13.01 -16.42
N GLN A 172 -4.27 12.61 -16.92
CA GLN A 172 -3.80 13.09 -18.23
C GLN A 172 -4.69 12.59 -19.37
N ALA A 173 -5.12 11.33 -19.32
CA ALA A 173 -5.98 10.74 -20.34
C ALA A 173 -7.34 11.45 -20.44
N ILE A 174 -7.97 11.83 -19.30
CA ILE A 174 -9.25 12.55 -19.33
C ILE A 174 -9.07 14.00 -19.78
N VAL A 175 -7.99 14.67 -19.37
CA VAL A 175 -7.66 16.04 -19.83
C VAL A 175 -7.46 16.07 -21.35
N ASN A 176 -6.76 15.09 -21.91
CA ASN A 176 -6.51 14.96 -23.33
C ASN A 176 -7.68 14.37 -24.14
N GLY A 177 -8.77 13.95 -23.49
CA GLY A 177 -9.98 13.42 -24.15
C GLY A 177 -9.91 11.95 -24.57
N ALA A 178 -8.82 11.22 -24.21
CA ALA A 178 -8.70 9.79 -24.49
C ALA A 178 -9.72 8.94 -23.74
N ILE A 179 -10.14 9.40 -22.54
CA ILE A 179 -11.25 8.84 -21.76
C ILE A 179 -12.20 9.97 -21.34
N GLN A 180 -13.45 9.66 -21.03
CA GLN A 180 -14.44 10.63 -20.56
C GLN A 180 -14.74 10.50 -19.07
N ILE A 181 -14.40 9.35 -18.47
CA ILE A 181 -14.62 9.02 -17.07
C ILE A 181 -13.31 8.51 -16.49
N ALA A 182 -12.91 9.05 -15.34
CA ALA A 182 -11.78 8.57 -14.56
C ALA A 182 -12.18 8.31 -13.11
N VAL A 183 -11.62 7.29 -12.49
CA VAL A 183 -11.80 7.01 -11.07
C VAL A 183 -10.50 7.40 -10.36
N LEU A 184 -10.47 8.60 -9.79
CA LEU A 184 -9.26 9.22 -9.27
C LEU A 184 -9.20 9.16 -7.75
N SER A 185 -7.98 8.99 -7.22
CA SER A 185 -7.65 9.17 -5.81
C SER A 185 -6.82 10.45 -5.60
N PRO A 186 -6.67 10.95 -4.36
CA PRO A 186 -5.73 12.03 -4.09
C PRO A 186 -4.28 11.62 -4.46
N PRO A 187 -3.50 12.51 -5.04
CA PRO A 187 -3.75 13.93 -5.30
C PRO A 187 -4.48 14.21 -6.63
N SER A 188 -4.67 13.20 -7.49
CA SER A 188 -5.18 13.39 -8.86
C SER A 188 -6.58 14.03 -8.90
N VAL A 189 -7.47 13.67 -7.95
CA VAL A 189 -8.81 14.29 -7.88
C VAL A 189 -8.73 15.78 -7.50
N ILE A 190 -7.80 16.17 -6.63
CA ILE A 190 -7.58 17.58 -6.26
C ILE A 190 -7.13 18.38 -7.49
N LEU A 191 -6.16 17.86 -8.22
CA LEU A 191 -5.69 18.47 -9.47
C LEU A 191 -6.80 18.52 -10.53
N ALA A 192 -7.59 17.48 -10.67
CA ALA A 192 -8.73 17.42 -11.59
C ALA A 192 -9.72 18.57 -11.32
N ARG A 193 -10.13 18.73 -10.06
CA ARG A 193 -11.07 19.75 -9.61
C ARG A 193 -10.47 21.17 -9.74
N ASP A 194 -9.29 21.39 -9.19
CA ASP A 194 -8.78 22.75 -8.95
C ASP A 194 -7.99 23.30 -10.13
N LYS A 195 -7.18 22.48 -10.79
CA LYS A 195 -6.35 22.89 -11.92
C LYS A 195 -7.05 22.72 -13.25
N PHE A 196 -7.69 21.57 -13.48
CA PHE A 196 -8.27 21.23 -14.78
C PHE A 196 -9.79 21.48 -14.88
N LYS A 197 -10.44 21.91 -13.79
CA LYS A 197 -11.88 22.23 -13.73
C LYS A 197 -12.78 21.08 -14.23
N LEU A 198 -12.34 19.85 -13.99
CA LEU A 198 -13.13 18.67 -14.28
C LEU A 198 -14.26 18.51 -13.25
N ASN A 199 -15.34 17.86 -13.63
CA ASN A 199 -16.45 17.58 -12.71
C ASN A 199 -16.13 16.38 -11.83
N VAL A 200 -16.50 16.45 -10.54
CA VAL A 200 -16.50 15.34 -9.60
C VAL A 200 -17.94 14.96 -9.36
N LEU A 201 -18.41 13.84 -9.93
CA LEU A 201 -19.83 13.47 -9.92
C LEU A 201 -20.21 12.51 -8.80
N ALA A 202 -19.27 11.72 -8.29
CA ALA A 202 -19.51 10.79 -7.19
C ALA A 202 -18.27 10.60 -6.34
N ASN A 203 -18.50 10.24 -5.07
CA ASN A 203 -17.48 9.96 -4.07
C ASN A 203 -17.72 8.57 -3.49
N ALA A 204 -16.75 7.69 -3.58
CA ALA A 204 -16.86 6.34 -3.06
C ALA A 204 -17.03 6.28 -1.52
N LEU A 205 -16.60 7.32 -0.77
CA LEU A 205 -16.84 7.40 0.68
C LEU A 205 -18.34 7.47 1.02
N ASP A 206 -19.15 8.10 0.17
CA ASP A 206 -20.59 8.19 0.36
C ASP A 206 -21.32 6.87 0.06
N GLU A 207 -20.67 6.00 -0.71
CA GLU A 207 -21.20 4.72 -1.18
C GLU A 207 -20.78 3.53 -0.31
N PHE A 208 -19.60 3.64 0.33
CA PHE A 208 -18.95 2.52 0.99
C PHE A 208 -18.37 2.92 2.34
N PRO A 209 -19.10 2.77 3.44
CA PRO A 209 -18.57 3.09 4.77
C PRO A 209 -17.41 2.16 5.19
N SER A 210 -17.36 0.94 4.66
CA SER A 210 -16.34 -0.08 4.97
C SER A 210 -15.89 -0.77 3.70
N PHE A 211 -14.95 -0.16 2.96
CA PHE A 211 -14.40 -0.75 1.74
C PHE A 211 -12.87 -0.78 1.79
N PHE A 212 -12.30 -1.90 2.21
CA PHE A 212 -10.86 -2.01 2.46
C PHE A 212 -10.06 -1.95 1.16
N GLN A 213 -9.16 -0.98 1.08
CA GLN A 213 -8.37 -0.72 -0.11
C GLN A 213 -6.96 -1.26 0.03
N SER A 214 -6.16 -0.76 0.99
CA SER A 214 -4.78 -1.19 1.21
C SER A 214 -4.60 -1.93 2.52
N GLY A 215 -3.61 -2.82 2.53
CA GLY A 215 -3.27 -3.63 3.68
C GLY A 215 -2.19 -4.66 3.31
N LEU A 216 -1.65 -5.36 4.27
CA LEU A 216 -0.60 -6.34 4.03
C LEU A 216 -1.19 -7.74 3.83
N ALA A 217 -1.07 -8.27 2.61
CA ALA A 217 -1.39 -9.65 2.29
C ALA A 217 -0.11 -10.43 1.94
N VAL A 218 -0.01 -11.67 2.43
CA VAL A 218 1.11 -12.59 2.21
C VAL A 218 0.61 -14.00 1.90
N ALA A 219 1.44 -14.85 1.30
CA ALA A 219 1.12 -16.26 1.18
C ALA A 219 1.01 -16.92 2.57
N ASP A 220 0.05 -17.81 2.77
CA ASP A 220 -0.19 -18.50 4.04
C ASP A 220 1.08 -19.23 4.54
N LYS A 221 1.81 -19.89 3.63
CA LYS A 221 3.10 -20.52 3.93
C LYS A 221 4.13 -19.57 4.54
N SER A 222 4.12 -18.28 4.17
CA SER A 222 5.06 -17.29 4.69
C SER A 222 4.75 -16.94 6.15
N VAL A 223 3.49 -16.93 6.55
CA VAL A 223 3.09 -16.73 7.95
C VAL A 223 3.64 -17.87 8.82
N ALA A 224 3.53 -19.12 8.34
CA ALA A 224 3.98 -20.28 9.08
C ALA A 224 5.50 -20.42 9.14
N SER A 225 6.21 -20.23 8.00
CA SER A 225 7.64 -20.54 7.88
C SER A 225 8.58 -19.35 8.07
N GLN A 226 8.07 -18.11 7.97
CA GLN A 226 8.87 -16.86 8.00
C GLN A 226 8.26 -15.82 8.97
N LYS A 227 7.72 -16.30 10.10
CA LYS A 227 7.01 -15.46 11.09
C LYS A 227 7.79 -14.20 11.49
N ASP A 228 9.11 -14.34 11.75
CA ASP A 228 9.96 -13.21 12.12
C ASP A 228 10.06 -12.16 11.01
N LEU A 229 10.24 -12.59 9.77
CA LEU A 229 10.30 -11.70 8.62
C LEU A 229 8.97 -10.94 8.41
N VAL A 230 7.84 -11.64 8.54
CA VAL A 230 6.50 -11.03 8.50
C VAL A 230 6.36 -9.98 9.61
N LYS A 231 6.77 -10.28 10.84
CA LYS A 231 6.71 -9.33 11.98
C LYS A 231 7.57 -8.08 11.73
N ARG A 232 8.77 -8.23 11.18
CA ARG A 232 9.63 -7.08 10.81
C ARG A 232 8.94 -6.15 9.81
N ILE A 233 8.27 -6.71 8.78
CA ILE A 233 7.52 -5.92 7.81
C ILE A 233 6.34 -5.20 8.49
N LEU A 234 5.58 -5.91 9.34
CA LEU A 234 4.48 -5.32 10.09
C LEU A 234 4.97 -4.20 11.03
N ARG A 235 6.12 -4.36 11.73
CA ARG A 235 6.70 -3.30 12.58
C ARG A 235 7.11 -2.07 11.77
N ALA A 236 7.76 -2.26 10.63
CA ALA A 236 8.12 -1.14 9.75
C ALA A 236 6.88 -0.38 9.28
N ARG A 237 5.81 -1.10 8.90
CA ARG A 237 4.52 -0.49 8.50
C ARG A 237 3.81 0.18 9.67
N ALA A 238 3.80 -0.41 10.85
CA ALA A 238 3.20 0.17 12.05
C ALA A 238 3.90 1.48 12.48
N LYS A 239 5.24 1.53 12.40
CA LYS A 239 6.02 2.75 12.60
C LYS A 239 5.68 3.82 11.56
N ALA A 240 5.53 3.44 10.29
CA ALA A 240 5.14 4.34 9.22
C ALA A 240 3.71 4.86 9.40
N ASN A 241 2.80 4.00 9.85
CA ASN A 241 1.43 4.38 10.16
C ASN A 241 1.38 5.39 11.31
N ARG A 242 2.10 5.13 12.41
CA ARG A 242 2.23 6.09 13.52
C ARG A 242 2.81 7.42 13.05
N PHE A 243 3.89 7.40 12.26
CA PHE A 243 4.47 8.61 11.67
C PHE A 243 3.46 9.38 10.82
N PHE A 244 2.64 8.69 10.01
CA PHE A 244 1.59 9.31 9.21
C PHE A 244 0.58 10.07 10.07
N PHE A 245 0.17 9.52 11.21
CA PHE A 245 -0.81 10.17 12.08
C PHE A 245 -0.23 11.29 12.95
N GLU A 246 1.03 11.18 13.37
CA GLU A 246 1.66 12.11 14.32
C GLU A 246 2.40 13.27 13.62
N MET A 247 2.85 13.07 12.37
CA MET A 247 3.76 13.99 11.68
C MET A 247 3.20 14.47 10.34
N GLU A 248 2.12 15.31 10.38
CA GLU A 248 1.44 15.81 9.16
C GLU A 248 2.41 16.42 8.13
N SER A 249 3.34 17.28 8.57
CA SER A 249 4.30 17.92 7.66
C SER A 249 5.19 16.88 6.98
N GLY A 250 5.78 15.98 7.78
CA GLY A 250 6.66 14.93 7.25
C GLY A 250 5.93 13.92 6.36
N ALA A 251 4.68 13.56 6.70
CA ALA A 251 3.85 12.71 5.85
C ALA A 251 3.52 13.40 4.52
N SER A 252 3.17 14.69 4.56
CA SER A 252 2.90 15.50 3.36
C SER A 252 4.13 15.63 2.45
N GLU A 253 5.33 15.77 3.01
CA GLU A 253 6.58 15.79 2.24
C GLU A 253 6.83 14.47 1.51
N VAL A 254 6.56 13.33 2.19
CA VAL A 254 6.66 12.01 1.54
C VAL A 254 5.60 11.86 0.45
N ILE A 255 4.36 12.33 0.67
CA ILE A 255 3.31 12.34 -0.35
C ILE A 255 3.75 13.16 -1.56
N ALA A 256 4.26 14.39 -1.33
CA ALA A 256 4.73 15.28 -2.40
C ALA A 256 5.82 14.61 -3.25
N LYS A 257 6.82 14.02 -2.58
CA LYS A 257 7.94 13.34 -3.22
C LYS A 257 7.49 12.11 -4.02
N PHE A 258 6.72 11.23 -3.40
CA PHE A 258 6.28 9.97 -4.00
C PHE A 258 5.31 10.19 -5.16
N LEU A 259 4.31 11.06 -4.98
CA LEU A 259 3.28 11.32 -5.98
C LEU A 259 3.64 12.46 -6.95
N LYS A 260 4.84 13.07 -6.78
CA LYS A 260 5.39 14.13 -7.63
C LYS A 260 4.44 15.32 -7.79
N VAL A 261 3.93 15.82 -6.66
CA VAL A 261 3.04 16.97 -6.60
C VAL A 261 3.58 18.04 -5.66
N ASP A 262 3.10 19.27 -5.81
CA ASP A 262 3.46 20.39 -4.95
C ASP A 262 2.99 20.15 -3.51
N LEU A 263 3.72 20.70 -2.54
CA LEU A 263 3.45 20.51 -1.12
C LEU A 263 2.03 20.94 -0.69
N PRO A 264 1.43 22.04 -1.18
CA PRO A 264 0.04 22.38 -0.89
C PRO A 264 -0.94 21.28 -1.29
N VAL A 265 -0.80 20.71 -2.49
CA VAL A 265 -1.63 19.58 -2.98
C VAL A 265 -1.40 18.33 -2.13
N ALA A 266 -0.16 18.05 -1.73
CA ALA A 266 0.17 16.95 -0.85
C ALA A 266 -0.45 17.08 0.55
N ARG A 267 -0.44 18.29 1.13
CA ARG A 267 -1.09 18.59 2.43
C ARG A 267 -2.61 18.40 2.36
N GLU A 268 -3.24 18.86 1.30
CA GLU A 268 -4.67 18.64 1.11
C GLU A 268 -4.96 17.15 0.92
N SER A 269 -4.14 16.43 0.13
CA SER A 269 -4.24 14.97 -0.03
C SER A 269 -4.14 14.25 1.31
N TYR A 270 -3.21 14.64 2.18
CA TYR A 270 -3.10 14.12 3.53
C TYR A 270 -4.38 14.34 4.32
N ARG A 271 -4.89 15.58 4.38
CA ARG A 271 -6.05 15.97 5.20
C ARG A 271 -7.33 15.23 4.80
N ILE A 272 -7.63 15.16 3.49
CA ILE A 272 -8.83 14.47 3.02
C ILE A 272 -8.73 12.95 3.14
N SER A 273 -7.51 12.40 3.25
CA SER A 273 -7.29 10.95 3.32
C SER A 273 -7.12 10.42 4.75
N ARG A 274 -6.67 11.26 5.68
CA ARG A 274 -6.21 10.83 7.01
C ARG A 274 -7.21 9.95 7.74
N ASN A 275 -8.49 10.33 7.75
CA ASN A 275 -9.53 9.61 8.48
C ASN A 275 -9.98 8.31 7.81
N ALA A 276 -9.58 8.06 6.57
CA ALA A 276 -9.83 6.81 5.89
C ALA A 276 -8.83 5.70 6.28
N PHE A 277 -7.72 6.06 6.93
CA PHE A 277 -6.72 5.10 7.41
C PHE A 277 -7.03 4.61 8.83
N THR A 278 -6.69 3.34 9.09
CA THR A 278 -6.68 2.79 10.45
C THR A 278 -5.44 3.28 11.21
N SER A 279 -5.57 3.52 12.52
CA SER A 279 -4.42 3.94 13.34
C SER A 279 -3.47 2.78 13.67
N ASN A 280 -3.98 1.54 13.73
CA ASN A 280 -3.25 0.37 14.21
C ASN A 280 -3.23 -0.83 13.25
N GLY A 281 -3.76 -0.69 12.04
CA GLY A 281 -3.78 -1.76 11.04
C GLY A 281 -4.84 -2.85 11.27
N ILE A 282 -5.78 -2.65 12.19
CA ILE A 282 -6.79 -3.64 12.58
C ILE A 282 -8.18 -3.07 12.34
N VAL A 283 -9.08 -3.92 11.88
CA VAL A 283 -10.51 -3.63 11.73
C VAL A 283 -11.34 -4.67 12.48
N SER A 284 -12.55 -4.30 12.87
CA SER A 284 -13.45 -5.18 13.60
C SER A 284 -14.04 -6.28 12.72
N GLN A 285 -14.46 -7.38 13.34
CA GLN A 285 -15.17 -8.48 12.68
C GLN A 285 -16.39 -7.96 11.90
N ARG A 286 -17.16 -7.05 12.47
CA ARG A 286 -18.32 -6.42 11.82
C ARG A 286 -17.91 -5.70 10.53
N GLN A 287 -16.85 -4.92 10.57
CA GLN A 287 -16.34 -4.21 9.35
C GLN A 287 -15.87 -5.19 8.27
N ILE A 288 -15.26 -6.33 8.67
CA ILE A 288 -14.89 -7.39 7.72
C ILE A 288 -16.13 -7.96 7.05
N GLU A 289 -17.17 -8.29 7.79
CA GLU A 289 -18.41 -8.84 7.25
C GLU A 289 -19.14 -7.87 6.32
N GLU A 290 -19.23 -6.59 6.71
CA GLU A 290 -19.79 -5.52 5.89
C GLU A 290 -19.01 -5.37 4.57
N PHE A 291 -17.67 -5.32 4.66
CA PHE A 291 -16.80 -5.26 3.48
C PHE A 291 -16.99 -6.47 2.56
N LEU A 292 -16.98 -7.69 3.12
CA LEU A 292 -17.10 -8.92 2.33
C LEU A 292 -18.44 -9.01 1.60
N LYS A 293 -19.54 -8.65 2.25
CA LYS A 293 -20.88 -8.61 1.63
C LYS A 293 -20.92 -7.62 0.47
N MET A 294 -20.34 -6.45 0.66
CA MET A 294 -20.30 -5.39 -0.33
C MET A 294 -19.37 -5.73 -1.51
N ASP A 295 -18.17 -6.25 -1.25
CA ASP A 295 -17.23 -6.69 -2.30
C ASP A 295 -17.85 -7.81 -3.15
N ALA A 296 -18.58 -8.74 -2.51
CA ALA A 296 -19.26 -9.83 -3.18
C ALA A 296 -20.42 -9.37 -4.08
N GLU A 297 -21.20 -8.39 -3.64
CA GLU A 297 -22.27 -7.81 -4.47
C GLU A 297 -21.69 -7.25 -5.78
N ILE A 298 -20.57 -6.52 -5.69
CA ILE A 298 -19.93 -5.90 -6.85
C ILE A 298 -19.23 -6.96 -7.73
N ALA A 299 -18.53 -7.90 -7.10
CA ALA A 299 -17.76 -8.93 -7.80
C ALA A 299 -18.57 -10.19 -8.13
N LYS A 300 -19.88 -10.20 -7.83
CA LYS A 300 -20.83 -11.31 -8.07
C LYS A 300 -20.36 -12.64 -7.44
N ILE A 301 -19.95 -12.57 -6.16
CA ILE A 301 -19.44 -13.73 -5.40
C ILE A 301 -20.60 -14.32 -4.56
N PRO A 302 -20.92 -15.62 -4.70
CA PRO A 302 -22.11 -16.20 -4.07
C PRO A 302 -22.02 -16.34 -2.54
N ASP A 303 -20.81 -16.60 -2.00
CA ASP A 303 -20.58 -16.81 -0.56
C ASP A 303 -19.50 -15.85 -0.04
N PRO A 304 -19.88 -14.62 0.34
CA PRO A 304 -18.91 -13.61 0.77
C PRO A 304 -18.18 -13.98 2.07
N LEU A 305 -18.88 -14.56 3.05
CA LEU A 305 -18.33 -14.77 4.40
C LEU A 305 -17.32 -15.92 4.46
N ARG A 306 -17.25 -16.73 3.43
CA ARG A 306 -16.18 -17.72 3.25
C ARG A 306 -14.78 -17.13 3.36
N ALA A 307 -14.62 -15.84 3.09
CA ALA A 307 -13.31 -15.16 3.14
C ALA A 307 -12.94 -14.60 4.53
N ILE A 308 -13.78 -14.75 5.55
CA ILE A 308 -13.43 -14.33 6.93
C ILE A 308 -12.08 -14.93 7.38
N PRO A 309 -11.78 -16.23 7.18
CA PRO A 309 -10.51 -16.83 7.59
C PRO A 309 -9.27 -16.29 6.85
N ALA A 310 -9.45 -15.48 5.80
CA ALA A 310 -8.32 -14.80 5.15
C ALA A 310 -7.72 -13.72 6.06
N PHE A 311 -8.50 -13.13 6.96
CA PHE A 311 -8.03 -12.10 7.88
C PHE A 311 -7.45 -12.74 9.15
N ASP A 312 -6.18 -12.44 9.41
CA ASP A 312 -5.47 -12.89 10.61
C ASP A 312 -4.61 -11.74 11.16
N PHE A 313 -5.14 -11.03 12.14
CA PHE A 313 -4.45 -9.90 12.77
C PHE A 313 -3.62 -10.29 13.99
N SER A 314 -3.40 -11.58 14.26
CA SER A 314 -2.66 -12.04 15.44
C SER A 314 -1.26 -11.42 15.52
N LEU A 315 -0.50 -11.45 14.41
CA LEU A 315 0.83 -10.84 14.35
C LEU A 315 0.80 -9.31 14.40
N GLN A 316 -0.24 -8.69 13.86
CA GLN A 316 -0.40 -7.23 13.97
C GLN A 316 -0.68 -6.82 15.42
N HIS A 317 -1.49 -7.59 16.15
CA HIS A 317 -1.71 -7.38 17.60
C HIS A 317 -0.41 -7.52 18.39
N GLU A 318 0.39 -8.58 18.13
CA GLU A 318 1.70 -8.75 18.76
C GLU A 318 2.59 -7.52 18.53
N VAL A 319 2.69 -7.06 17.28
CA VAL A 319 3.50 -5.90 16.90
C VAL A 319 2.99 -4.61 17.54
N ASN A 320 1.68 -4.40 17.58
CA ASN A 320 1.10 -3.22 18.21
C ASN A 320 1.43 -3.16 19.71
N ASN A 321 1.34 -4.31 20.41
CA ASN A 321 1.71 -4.41 21.81
C ASN A 321 3.21 -4.10 22.03
N GLU A 322 4.10 -4.65 21.18
CA GLU A 322 5.54 -4.38 21.22
C GLU A 322 5.86 -2.87 21.05
N LEU A 323 5.10 -2.18 20.24
CA LEU A 323 5.29 -0.76 19.92
C LEU A 323 4.45 0.21 20.77
N GLY A 324 3.60 -0.29 21.68
CA GLY A 324 2.69 0.52 22.49
C GLY A 324 1.61 1.23 21.66
N ILE A 325 1.20 0.66 20.52
CA ILE A 325 0.14 1.18 19.65
C ILE A 325 -1.21 0.61 20.14
N LYS A 326 -2.17 1.51 20.41
CA LYS A 326 -3.53 1.16 20.86
C LYS A 326 -4.51 1.05 19.71
#